data_b505094885b0dac6e654324e2504c81d
#
_entry.id   b505094885b0dac6e654324e2504c81d
#
_cell.length_a   1.000
_cell.length_b   1.000
_cell.length_c   1.000
_cell.angle_alpha   90.00
_cell.angle_beta   90.00
_cell.angle_gamma   90.00
#
_symmetry.space_group_name_H-M   'P 1'
#
loop_
_entity.id
_entity.type
_entity.pdbx_description
1 polymer ?
#
loop_
_entity_poly.entity_id
_entity_poly.type
_entity_poly.pdbx_seq_one_letter_code
_entity_poly.pdbx_strand_id
1 'polypeptide(L)'
;YVKPKDWNALISDPEVLLIDTRNDYEVDIGTFKGAINPVTDTFREFPDYVKEHLNPEKHKKVAMFCTGGIRCEKSTAFLKEQGFDEVFHLEGGILKYLEEVPADNSMWDGECFVFDNRVSVGHGLEPGDYQLCHACRKPLSAEDRGRPEFEEGLSCHHCHDTVTETQRQRFKERQHQLELAKERGEHHIGKDALKEFEQRRAEKRAKREAQRQANQK
;
A
#
# COMPACT_ATOMS: atom_id res chain seq x y z
N TYR A 1 22.62 7.38 -1.09
CA TYR A 1 22.08 6.05 -0.76
C TYR A 1 22.81 5.45 0.42
N VAL A 2 22.06 4.88 1.37
CA VAL A 2 22.61 4.16 2.53
C VAL A 2 22.11 2.72 2.50
N LYS A 3 23.01 1.78 2.55
CA LYS A 3 22.67 0.35 2.50
C LYS A 3 21.98 -0.10 3.80
N PRO A 4 21.10 -1.12 3.73
CA PRO A 4 20.40 -1.64 4.90
C PRO A 4 21.32 -1.94 6.10
N LYS A 5 22.48 -2.54 5.88
CA LYS A 5 23.46 -2.86 6.92
C LYS A 5 24.03 -1.66 7.67
N ASP A 6 24.07 -0.49 7.02
CA ASP A 6 24.64 0.75 7.57
C ASP A 6 23.52 1.69 8.07
N TRP A 7 22.26 1.34 7.80
CA TRP A 7 21.10 2.19 8.10
C TRP A 7 20.87 2.43 9.58
N ASN A 8 20.95 1.39 10.41
CA ASN A 8 20.76 1.50 11.85
C ASN A 8 21.78 2.45 12.49
N ALA A 9 23.04 2.42 12.06
CA ALA A 9 24.08 3.32 12.56
C ALA A 9 23.73 4.79 12.21
N LEU A 10 23.27 5.06 10.99
CA LEU A 10 22.88 6.41 10.58
C LEU A 10 21.70 6.93 11.40
N ILE A 11 20.61 6.15 11.52
CA ILE A 11 19.38 6.61 12.19
C ILE A 11 19.48 6.63 13.72
N SER A 12 20.54 6.06 14.27
CA SER A 12 20.86 6.16 15.71
C SER A 12 21.62 7.44 16.05
N ASP A 13 22.14 8.19 15.08
CA ASP A 13 22.76 9.48 15.29
C ASP A 13 21.69 10.51 15.67
N PRO A 14 21.75 11.13 16.88
CA PRO A 14 20.76 12.11 17.32
C PRO A 14 20.71 13.40 16.48
N GLU A 15 21.74 13.66 15.67
CA GLU A 15 21.75 14.78 14.75
C GLU A 15 20.98 14.50 13.44
N VAL A 16 20.61 13.24 13.18
CA VAL A 16 19.88 12.83 11.99
C VAL A 16 18.38 12.93 12.22
N LEU A 17 17.72 13.74 11.40
CA LEU A 17 16.27 13.79 11.34
C LEU A 17 15.79 12.66 10.44
N LEU A 18 15.11 11.67 11.01
CA LEU A 18 14.56 10.53 10.28
C LEU A 18 13.11 10.78 9.90
N ILE A 19 12.77 10.67 8.61
CA ILE A 19 11.44 10.95 8.08
C ILE A 19 10.91 9.76 7.26
N ASP A 20 9.71 9.30 7.58
CA ASP A 20 8.96 8.37 6.77
C ASP A 20 8.22 9.13 5.66
N THR A 21 8.57 8.87 4.39
CA THR A 21 7.95 9.57 3.24
C THR A 21 6.72 8.85 2.69
N ARG A 22 6.19 7.89 3.46
CA ARG A 22 4.98 7.15 3.09
C ARG A 22 3.73 7.91 3.52
N ASN A 23 2.58 7.44 3.06
CA ASN A 23 1.30 7.97 3.51
C ASN A 23 1.00 7.51 4.94
N ASP A 24 0.22 8.29 5.66
CA ASP A 24 -0.14 8.06 7.06
C ASP A 24 -0.59 6.61 7.34
N TYR A 25 -1.53 6.08 6.55
CA TYR A 25 -2.03 4.71 6.71
C TYR A 25 -0.97 3.59 6.51
N GLU A 26 0.14 3.90 5.84
CA GLU A 26 1.27 2.97 5.69
C GLU A 26 2.17 3.03 6.93
N VAL A 27 2.28 4.21 7.55
CA VAL A 27 3.05 4.43 8.78
C VAL A 27 2.36 3.79 9.97
N ASP A 28 1.03 3.85 10.04
CA ASP A 28 0.21 3.29 11.13
C ASP A 28 0.46 1.80 11.38
N ILE A 29 0.80 1.03 10.35
CA ILE A 29 1.04 -0.41 10.50
C ILE A 29 2.49 -0.79 10.75
N GLY A 30 3.41 0.17 10.65
CA GLY A 30 4.81 -0.03 10.98
C GLY A 30 5.71 1.06 10.43
N THR A 31 6.77 1.39 11.18
CA THR A 31 7.77 2.40 10.84
C THR A 31 9.08 2.15 11.58
N PHE A 32 10.15 2.88 11.27
CA PHE A 32 11.39 2.84 12.05
C PHE A 32 11.23 3.62 13.36
N LYS A 33 11.82 3.09 14.41
CA LYS A 33 11.87 3.77 15.72
C LYS A 33 12.48 5.17 15.60
N GLY A 34 11.77 6.17 16.10
CA GLY A 34 12.18 7.57 16.05
C GLY A 34 11.91 8.30 14.74
N ALA A 35 11.27 7.65 13.77
CA ALA A 35 10.88 8.30 12.53
C ALA A 35 9.73 9.30 12.75
N ILE A 36 9.83 10.43 12.07
CA ILE A 36 8.75 11.41 11.99
C ILE A 36 7.78 10.97 10.91
N ASN A 37 6.49 10.93 11.27
CA ASN A 37 5.39 10.78 10.33
C ASN A 37 4.90 12.17 9.89
N PRO A 38 5.01 12.54 8.61
CA PRO A 38 4.46 13.79 8.08
C PRO A 38 2.93 13.89 8.10
N VAL A 39 2.24 12.78 8.39
CA VAL A 39 0.77 12.67 8.42
C VAL A 39 0.16 13.12 7.09
N THR A 40 0.68 12.62 5.98
CA THR A 40 0.19 12.94 4.63
C THR A 40 -0.74 11.84 4.13
N ASP A 41 -1.86 12.22 3.53
CA ASP A 41 -2.77 11.28 2.85
C ASP A 41 -2.18 10.81 1.52
N THR A 42 -1.41 11.68 0.86
CA THR A 42 -0.73 11.38 -0.39
C THR A 42 0.68 11.95 -0.41
N PHE A 43 1.59 11.27 -1.10
CA PHE A 43 2.97 11.74 -1.30
C PHE A 43 3.07 13.13 -1.97
N ARG A 44 2.01 13.61 -2.61
CA ARG A 44 1.97 14.94 -3.23
C ARG A 44 2.02 16.07 -2.21
N GLU A 45 1.64 15.81 -0.98
CA GLU A 45 1.63 16.76 0.14
C GLU A 45 3.02 16.90 0.79
N PHE A 46 3.92 15.96 0.54
CA PHE A 46 5.26 15.96 1.14
C PHE A 46 6.07 17.23 0.88
N PRO A 47 6.06 17.86 -0.33
CA PRO A 47 6.73 19.13 -0.57
C PRO A 47 6.22 20.27 0.33
N ASP A 48 4.93 20.32 0.63
CA ASP A 48 4.35 21.34 1.49
C ASP A 48 4.73 21.11 2.94
N TYR A 49 4.70 19.84 3.39
CA TYR A 49 5.24 19.46 4.71
C TYR A 49 6.70 19.93 4.88
N VAL A 50 7.56 19.70 3.89
CA VAL A 50 8.97 20.13 3.95
C VAL A 50 9.09 21.64 4.12
N LYS A 51 8.36 22.44 3.33
CA LYS A 51 8.39 23.91 3.40
C LYS A 51 7.90 24.46 4.74
N GLU A 52 6.92 23.81 5.34
CA GLU A 52 6.28 24.28 6.58
C GLU A 52 7.04 23.86 7.84
N HIS A 53 7.67 22.67 7.83
CA HIS A 53 8.20 22.05 9.05
C HIS A 53 9.72 21.89 9.05
N LEU A 54 10.38 21.91 7.89
CA LEU A 54 11.82 21.68 7.81
C LEU A 54 12.58 22.98 7.49
N ASN A 55 13.75 23.10 8.10
CA ASN A 55 14.63 24.23 7.90
C ASN A 55 16.07 23.73 7.70
N PRO A 56 16.74 24.00 6.54
CA PRO A 56 18.10 23.52 6.27
C PRO A 56 19.16 24.08 7.23
N GLU A 57 18.90 25.23 7.87
CA GLU A 57 19.79 25.77 8.87
C GLU A 57 19.79 24.97 10.18
N LYS A 58 18.64 24.36 10.52
CA LYS A 58 18.44 23.60 11.75
C LYS A 58 18.64 22.10 11.56
N HIS A 59 18.10 21.57 10.46
CA HIS A 59 18.09 20.13 10.16
C HIS A 59 19.20 19.81 9.16
N LYS A 60 20.46 19.73 9.68
CA LYS A 60 21.64 19.56 8.82
C LYS A 60 21.70 18.19 8.15
N LYS A 61 21.27 17.14 8.86
CA LYS A 61 21.27 15.76 8.36
C LYS A 61 19.85 15.23 8.31
N VAL A 62 19.37 14.85 7.14
CA VAL A 62 18.03 14.27 6.96
C VAL A 62 18.14 12.90 6.32
N ALA A 63 17.57 11.89 6.98
CA ALA A 63 17.47 10.54 6.45
C ALA A 63 16.01 10.21 6.15
N MET A 64 15.75 9.63 4.99
CA MET A 64 14.40 9.31 4.53
C MET A 64 14.29 7.87 4.07
N PHE A 65 13.10 7.30 4.19
CA PHE A 65 12.79 5.97 3.70
C PHE A 65 11.36 5.88 3.17
N CYS A 66 11.12 4.87 2.35
CA CYS A 66 9.79 4.46 1.91
C CYS A 66 9.81 2.96 1.58
N THR A 67 8.70 2.40 1.14
CA THR A 67 8.55 0.97 0.86
C THR A 67 9.66 0.40 -0.03
N GLY A 68 9.89 0.97 -1.22
CA GLY A 68 10.87 0.45 -2.20
C GLY A 68 11.88 1.48 -2.71
N GLY A 69 12.01 2.66 -2.06
CA GLY A 69 13.00 3.69 -2.42
C GLY A 69 12.54 4.74 -3.44
N ILE A 70 11.52 4.49 -4.26
CA ILE A 70 11.13 5.36 -5.40
C ILE A 70 10.68 6.76 -4.94
N ARG A 71 9.90 6.86 -3.87
CA ARG A 71 9.49 8.16 -3.30
C ARG A 71 10.70 8.94 -2.80
N CYS A 72 11.66 8.24 -2.18
CA CYS A 72 12.88 8.85 -1.65
C CYS A 72 13.78 9.47 -2.71
N GLU A 73 13.83 8.91 -3.91
CA GLU A 73 14.54 9.53 -5.04
C GLU A 73 14.05 10.97 -5.29
N LYS A 74 12.73 11.13 -5.35
CA LYS A 74 12.10 12.43 -5.56
C LYS A 74 12.26 13.35 -4.35
N SER A 75 12.05 12.82 -3.13
CA SER A 75 12.19 13.58 -1.90
C SER A 75 13.62 14.10 -1.71
N THR A 76 14.63 13.27 -1.99
CA THR A 76 16.03 13.66 -1.88
C THR A 76 16.39 14.78 -2.86
N ALA A 77 15.96 14.66 -4.13
CA ALA A 77 16.18 15.72 -5.12
C ALA A 77 15.51 17.03 -4.66
N PHE A 78 14.27 16.95 -4.20
CA PHE A 78 13.54 18.11 -3.71
C PHE A 78 14.20 18.77 -2.50
N LEU A 79 14.61 18.00 -1.46
CA LEU A 79 15.30 18.57 -0.30
C LEU A 79 16.60 19.27 -0.69
N LYS A 80 17.37 18.70 -1.60
CA LYS A 80 18.60 19.33 -2.12
C LYS A 80 18.31 20.67 -2.81
N GLU A 81 17.26 20.75 -3.60
CA GLU A 81 16.79 22.02 -4.21
C GLU A 81 16.34 23.05 -3.16
N GLN A 82 15.87 22.60 -2.00
CA GLN A 82 15.52 23.46 -0.86
C GLN A 82 16.71 23.84 0.03
N GLY A 83 17.95 23.45 -0.35
CA GLY A 83 19.18 23.85 0.34
C GLY A 83 19.60 22.92 1.48
N PHE A 84 19.09 21.71 1.56
CA PHE A 84 19.58 20.69 2.50
C PHE A 84 20.84 20.02 1.96
N ASP A 85 21.93 20.04 2.73
CA ASP A 85 23.23 19.54 2.29
C ASP A 85 23.36 18.01 2.48
N GLU A 86 23.11 17.51 3.69
CA GLU A 86 23.28 16.11 4.05
C GLU A 86 21.91 15.37 4.01
N VAL A 87 21.56 14.87 2.83
CA VAL A 87 20.31 14.14 2.60
C VAL A 87 20.59 12.70 2.23
N PHE A 88 20.08 11.80 3.04
CA PHE A 88 20.27 10.35 2.91
C PHE A 88 18.95 9.65 2.64
N HIS A 89 19.00 8.52 1.95
CA HIS A 89 17.85 7.62 1.90
C HIS A 89 18.26 6.14 1.84
N LEU A 90 17.37 5.31 2.35
CA LEU A 90 17.55 3.86 2.44
C LEU A 90 17.52 3.22 1.04
N GLU A 91 18.64 2.60 0.64
CA GLU A 91 18.77 1.90 -0.63
C GLU A 91 17.84 0.69 -0.69
N GLY A 92 16.97 0.65 -1.71
CA GLY A 92 15.97 -0.40 -1.88
C GLY A 92 14.80 -0.31 -0.90
N GLY A 93 14.79 0.72 -0.03
CA GLY A 93 13.70 0.98 0.89
C GLY A 93 13.54 -0.06 2.00
N ILE A 94 12.38 -0.03 2.66
CA ILE A 94 12.02 -0.91 3.78
C ILE A 94 12.08 -2.38 3.35
N LEU A 95 11.63 -2.72 2.14
CA LEU A 95 11.61 -4.11 1.69
C LEU A 95 13.01 -4.72 1.68
N LYS A 96 14.00 -4.00 1.15
CA LYS A 96 15.38 -4.49 1.15
C LYS A 96 15.97 -4.57 2.57
N TYR A 97 15.58 -3.64 3.44
CA TYR A 97 15.99 -3.68 4.85
C TYR A 97 15.40 -4.90 5.57
N LEU A 98 14.13 -5.20 5.40
CA LEU A 98 13.46 -6.37 6.01
C LEU A 98 13.98 -7.70 5.46
N GLU A 99 14.50 -7.71 4.24
CA GLU A 99 15.13 -8.88 3.62
C GLU A 99 16.55 -9.12 4.14
N GLU A 100 17.37 -8.04 4.30
CA GLU A 100 18.81 -8.15 4.59
C GLU A 100 19.16 -8.05 6.08
N VAL A 101 18.37 -7.32 6.88
CA VAL A 101 18.66 -7.08 8.30
C VAL A 101 17.91 -8.10 9.17
N PRO A 102 18.62 -8.89 9.98
CA PRO A 102 17.99 -9.85 10.89
C PRO A 102 17.04 -9.16 11.90
N ALA A 103 15.94 -9.82 12.24
CA ALA A 103 14.92 -9.29 13.14
C ALA A 103 15.49 -8.82 14.50
N ASP A 104 16.45 -9.57 15.05
CA ASP A 104 17.10 -9.23 16.34
C ASP A 104 17.90 -7.92 16.30
N ASN A 105 18.32 -7.50 15.11
CA ASN A 105 19.08 -6.27 14.90
C ASN A 105 18.24 -5.15 14.29
N SER A 106 16.95 -5.39 14.11
CA SER A 106 16.07 -4.45 13.43
C SER A 106 15.64 -3.29 14.30
N MET A 107 15.63 -2.10 13.70
CA MET A 107 14.99 -0.90 14.26
C MET A 107 13.60 -0.65 13.66
N TRP A 108 13.14 -1.55 12.79
CA TRP A 108 11.77 -1.54 12.25
C TRP A 108 10.79 -2.08 13.29
N ASP A 109 9.65 -1.41 13.44
CA ASP A 109 8.54 -1.83 14.29
C ASP A 109 7.27 -1.99 13.47
N GLY A 110 6.57 -3.11 13.66
CA GLY A 110 5.36 -3.46 12.91
C GLY A 110 5.62 -4.11 11.54
N GLU A 111 4.67 -3.94 10.61
CA GLU A 111 4.69 -4.52 9.28
C GLU A 111 4.81 -3.43 8.20
N CYS A 112 5.37 -3.78 7.04
CA CYS A 112 5.48 -2.86 5.91
C CYS A 112 4.32 -3.05 4.94
N PHE A 113 3.53 -2.00 4.69
CA PHE A 113 2.48 -2.02 3.68
C PHE A 113 3.07 -2.22 2.28
N VAL A 114 2.47 -3.14 1.52
CA VAL A 114 2.82 -3.42 0.12
C VAL A 114 1.58 -3.32 -0.77
N PHE A 115 1.79 -2.89 -2.02
CA PHE A 115 0.70 -2.65 -2.98
C PHE A 115 0.36 -3.90 -3.80
N ASP A 116 0.50 -5.09 -3.20
CA ASP A 116 0.15 -6.36 -3.82
C ASP A 116 -0.83 -7.17 -2.95
N ASN A 117 -1.10 -8.42 -3.32
CA ASN A 117 -2.08 -9.26 -2.64
C ASN A 117 -1.68 -9.67 -1.20
N ARG A 118 -0.44 -9.46 -0.80
CA ARG A 118 0.02 -9.73 0.58
C ARG A 118 -0.44 -8.66 1.56
N VAL A 119 -0.71 -7.44 1.06
CA VAL A 119 -1.12 -6.24 1.82
C VAL A 119 -0.01 -5.71 2.74
N SER A 120 0.63 -6.57 3.53
CA SER A 120 1.75 -6.23 4.40
C SER A 120 2.77 -7.37 4.46
N VAL A 121 4.00 -7.01 4.81
CA VAL A 121 5.09 -7.97 5.01
C VAL A 121 5.89 -7.62 6.26
N GLY A 122 6.40 -8.65 6.93
CA GLY A 122 7.36 -8.57 8.01
C GLY A 122 8.79 -8.86 7.57
N HIS A 123 9.67 -9.21 8.54
CA HIS A 123 11.03 -9.65 8.28
C HIS A 123 11.08 -10.90 7.38
N GLY A 124 12.10 -10.95 6.51
CA GLY A 124 12.21 -12.00 5.50
C GLY A 124 11.17 -11.89 4.39
N LEU A 125 10.43 -10.77 4.35
CA LEU A 125 9.31 -10.52 3.42
C LEU A 125 8.17 -11.52 3.54
N GLU A 126 8.04 -12.15 4.72
CA GLU A 126 6.92 -13.03 5.02
C GLU A 126 5.61 -12.22 5.03
N PRO A 127 4.51 -12.77 4.48
CA PRO A 127 3.21 -12.10 4.51
C PRO A 127 2.77 -11.79 5.94
N GLY A 128 2.26 -10.59 6.14
CA GLY A 128 1.71 -10.14 7.41
C GLY A 128 0.23 -10.49 7.60
N ASP A 129 -0.35 -9.97 8.68
CA ASP A 129 -1.72 -10.30 9.12
C ASP A 129 -2.79 -9.29 8.64
N TYR A 130 -2.38 -8.20 8.02
CA TYR A 130 -3.29 -7.18 7.54
C TYR A 130 -4.04 -7.60 6.28
N GLN A 131 -5.29 -7.16 6.19
CA GLN A 131 -6.12 -7.30 5.00
C GLN A 131 -6.48 -5.94 4.43
N LEU A 132 -6.78 -5.90 3.13
CA LEU A 132 -7.10 -4.66 2.45
C LEU A 132 -8.59 -4.34 2.57
N CYS A 133 -8.95 -3.13 2.99
CA CYS A 133 -10.30 -2.63 2.78
C CYS A 133 -10.56 -2.47 1.28
N HIS A 134 -11.48 -3.25 0.72
CA HIS A 134 -11.76 -3.20 -0.71
C HIS A 134 -12.51 -1.93 -1.17
N ALA A 135 -12.95 -1.07 -0.24
CA ALA A 135 -13.52 0.24 -0.53
C ALA A 135 -12.45 1.34 -0.61
N CYS A 136 -11.71 1.61 0.47
CA CYS A 136 -10.73 2.69 0.54
C CYS A 136 -9.27 2.27 0.33
N ARG A 137 -8.98 0.99 0.24
CA ARG A 137 -7.65 0.42 0.03
C ARG A 137 -6.65 0.61 1.18
N LYS A 138 -7.11 0.99 2.38
CA LYS A 138 -6.28 1.03 3.58
C LYS A 138 -6.15 -0.37 4.20
N PRO A 139 -5.02 -0.68 4.88
CA PRO A 139 -4.85 -1.95 5.59
C PRO A 139 -5.75 -2.03 6.81
N LEU A 140 -6.18 -3.23 7.17
CA LEU A 140 -7.04 -3.51 8.33
C LEU A 140 -6.45 -4.65 9.13
N SER A 141 -6.28 -4.45 10.43
CA SER A 141 -5.96 -5.51 11.37
C SER A 141 -7.14 -6.45 11.61
N ALA A 142 -6.92 -7.54 12.34
CA ALA A 142 -8.01 -8.41 12.81
C ALA A 142 -8.99 -7.66 13.73
N GLU A 143 -8.48 -6.74 14.58
CA GLU A 143 -9.29 -5.91 15.45
C GLU A 143 -10.17 -4.93 14.64
N ASP A 144 -9.62 -4.29 13.63
CA ASP A 144 -10.36 -3.36 12.76
C ASP A 144 -11.52 -4.03 12.03
N ARG A 145 -11.35 -5.30 11.66
CA ARG A 145 -12.42 -6.11 11.04
C ARG A 145 -13.50 -6.55 12.02
N GLY A 146 -13.24 -6.46 13.32
CA GLY A 146 -14.23 -6.67 14.40
C GLY A 146 -15.07 -5.43 14.71
N ARG A 147 -14.75 -4.26 14.15
CA ARG A 147 -15.46 -3.01 14.43
C ARG A 147 -16.82 -2.94 13.74
N PRO A 148 -17.80 -2.23 14.31
CA PRO A 148 -19.15 -2.13 13.72
C PRO A 148 -19.19 -1.43 12.37
N GLU A 149 -18.20 -0.58 12.03
CA GLU A 149 -18.08 0.11 10.75
C GLU A 149 -17.56 -0.81 9.62
N PHE A 150 -17.08 -2.00 9.98
CA PHE A 150 -16.57 -2.94 8.99
C PHE A 150 -17.69 -3.73 8.34
N GLU A 151 -17.80 -3.60 7.03
CA GLU A 151 -18.65 -4.42 6.18
C GLU A 151 -17.80 -4.90 5.00
N GLU A 152 -17.62 -6.23 4.88
CA GLU A 152 -16.72 -6.82 3.90
C GLU A 152 -17.00 -6.33 2.49
N GLY A 153 -15.97 -5.82 1.83
CA GLY A 153 -16.08 -5.27 0.49
C GLY A 153 -16.71 -3.89 0.39
N LEU A 154 -17.33 -3.32 1.43
CA LEU A 154 -18.13 -2.10 1.39
C LEU A 154 -17.54 -0.95 2.18
N SER A 155 -17.10 -1.19 3.42
CA SER A 155 -16.59 -0.12 4.31
C SER A 155 -15.67 -0.64 5.40
N CYS A 156 -14.95 0.27 6.04
CA CYS A 156 -14.22 0.08 7.29
C CYS A 156 -14.26 1.37 8.10
N HIS A 157 -13.71 1.38 9.32
CA HIS A 157 -13.65 2.56 10.18
C HIS A 157 -13.02 3.80 9.53
N HIS A 158 -12.11 3.62 8.57
CA HIS A 158 -11.51 4.74 7.84
C HIS A 158 -12.44 5.38 6.80
N CYS A 159 -13.42 4.66 6.28
CA CYS A 159 -14.23 5.14 5.16
C CYS A 159 -15.74 5.03 5.33
N HIS A 160 -16.21 4.44 6.42
CA HIS A 160 -17.64 4.23 6.67
C HIS A 160 -18.46 5.51 6.48
N ASP A 161 -18.01 6.63 7.06
CA ASP A 161 -18.72 7.91 7.04
C ASP A 161 -18.52 8.70 5.75
N THR A 162 -17.54 8.33 4.92
CA THR A 162 -17.20 9.05 3.67
C THR A 162 -17.70 8.35 2.41
N VAL A 163 -18.06 7.06 2.50
CA VAL A 163 -18.63 6.31 1.37
C VAL A 163 -20.03 6.80 1.05
N THR A 164 -20.22 7.35 -0.15
CA THR A 164 -21.53 7.78 -0.62
C THR A 164 -22.44 6.59 -0.92
N GLU A 165 -23.79 6.81 -0.90
CA GLU A 165 -24.74 5.75 -1.21
C GLU A 165 -24.54 5.15 -2.62
N THR A 166 -24.18 5.98 -3.60
CA THR A 166 -23.85 5.52 -4.96
C THR A 166 -22.60 4.62 -4.97
N GLN A 167 -21.58 4.95 -4.18
CA GLN A 167 -20.38 4.11 -4.04
C GLN A 167 -20.73 2.80 -3.32
N ARG A 168 -21.52 2.86 -2.26
CA ARG A 168 -21.98 1.69 -1.49
C ARG A 168 -22.73 0.70 -2.40
N GLN A 169 -23.63 1.18 -3.24
CA GLN A 169 -24.35 0.33 -4.21
C GLN A 169 -23.39 -0.33 -5.21
N ARG A 170 -22.41 0.40 -5.74
CA ARG A 170 -21.40 -0.18 -6.65
C ARG A 170 -20.53 -1.23 -5.94
N PHE A 171 -20.20 -1.01 -4.67
CA PHE A 171 -19.43 -1.97 -3.88
C PHE A 171 -20.24 -3.23 -3.59
N LYS A 172 -21.53 -3.09 -3.25
CA LYS A 172 -22.46 -4.23 -3.10
C LYS A 172 -22.55 -5.07 -4.37
N GLU A 173 -22.73 -4.43 -5.51
CA GLU A 173 -22.77 -5.13 -6.78
C GLU A 173 -21.48 -5.87 -7.09
N ARG A 174 -20.33 -5.23 -6.85
CA ARG A 174 -19.01 -5.89 -6.99
C ARG A 174 -18.89 -7.10 -6.06
N GLN A 175 -19.27 -6.96 -4.81
CA GLN A 175 -19.21 -8.05 -3.83
C GLN A 175 -20.12 -9.21 -4.23
N HIS A 176 -21.33 -8.92 -4.65
CA HIS A 176 -22.27 -9.92 -5.17
C HIS A 176 -21.70 -10.68 -6.41
N GLN A 177 -21.05 -9.96 -7.33
CA GLN A 177 -20.42 -10.61 -8.49
C GLN A 177 -19.22 -11.49 -8.08
N LEU A 178 -18.45 -11.11 -7.05
CA LEU A 178 -17.39 -11.94 -6.49
C LEU A 178 -17.93 -13.22 -5.85
N GLU A 179 -19.02 -13.14 -5.11
CA GLU A 179 -19.69 -14.28 -4.48
C GLU A 179 -20.24 -15.25 -5.54
N LEU A 180 -20.94 -14.74 -6.55
CA LEU A 180 -21.41 -15.55 -7.67
C LEU A 180 -20.28 -16.23 -8.45
N ALA A 181 -19.15 -15.57 -8.62
CA ALA A 181 -17.98 -16.17 -9.27
C ALA A 181 -17.39 -17.28 -8.40
N LYS A 182 -17.27 -17.05 -7.08
CA LYS A 182 -16.80 -18.05 -6.12
C LYS A 182 -17.69 -19.29 -6.06
N GLU A 183 -19.02 -19.12 -6.05
CA GLU A 183 -20.00 -20.22 -6.11
C GLU A 183 -19.87 -21.08 -7.39
N ARG A 184 -19.47 -20.45 -8.49
CA ARG A 184 -19.24 -21.14 -9.78
C ARG A 184 -17.87 -21.74 -9.92
N GLY A 185 -16.96 -21.55 -8.93
CA GLY A 185 -15.56 -21.93 -9.03
C GLY A 185 -14.78 -21.13 -10.07
N GLU A 186 -15.21 -19.88 -10.36
CA GLU A 186 -14.65 -19.01 -11.38
C GLU A 186 -13.83 -17.87 -10.75
N HIS A 187 -12.83 -17.34 -11.48
CA HIS A 187 -12.10 -16.17 -11.08
C HIS A 187 -12.79 -14.91 -11.65
N HIS A 188 -13.19 -13.99 -10.77
CA HIS A 188 -13.83 -12.73 -11.20
C HIS A 188 -12.82 -11.66 -11.61
N ILE A 189 -11.61 -11.68 -11.05
CA ILE A 189 -10.54 -10.69 -11.25
C ILE A 189 -9.21 -11.40 -11.53
N GLY A 190 -8.41 -10.84 -12.45
CA GLY A 190 -7.07 -11.32 -12.79
C GLY A 190 -6.97 -11.90 -14.21
N LYS A 191 -5.81 -12.47 -14.56
CA LYS A 191 -5.53 -13.02 -15.88
C LYS A 191 -6.45 -14.17 -16.28
N ASP A 192 -6.85 -14.97 -15.30
CA ASP A 192 -7.70 -16.13 -15.54
C ASP A 192 -9.17 -15.71 -15.75
N ALA A 193 -9.62 -14.65 -15.09
CA ALA A 193 -10.95 -14.06 -15.32
C ALA A 193 -11.18 -13.61 -16.77
N LEU A 194 -10.14 -13.08 -17.42
CA LEU A 194 -10.20 -12.68 -18.84
C LEU A 194 -10.40 -13.88 -19.75
N LYS A 195 -9.66 -14.96 -19.54
CA LYS A 195 -9.80 -16.20 -20.31
C LYS A 195 -11.18 -16.83 -20.13
N GLU A 196 -11.67 -16.91 -18.90
CA GLU A 196 -12.99 -17.44 -18.59
C GLU A 196 -14.12 -16.60 -19.22
N PHE A 197 -13.96 -15.27 -19.21
CA PHE A 197 -14.89 -14.36 -19.88
C PHE A 197 -14.94 -14.57 -21.40
N GLU A 198 -13.78 -14.73 -22.04
CA GLU A 198 -13.68 -15.00 -23.48
C GLU A 198 -14.30 -16.34 -23.84
N GLN A 199 -14.03 -17.39 -23.05
CA GLN A 199 -14.63 -18.72 -23.24
C GLN A 199 -16.15 -18.66 -23.15
N ARG A 200 -16.71 -18.05 -22.09
CA ARG A 200 -18.17 -17.89 -21.94
C ARG A 200 -18.79 -17.09 -23.07
N ARG A 201 -18.09 -16.08 -23.57
CA ARG A 201 -18.56 -15.29 -24.73
C ARG A 201 -18.59 -16.12 -26.02
N ALA A 202 -17.58 -16.97 -26.23
CA ALA A 202 -17.53 -17.89 -27.36
C ALA A 202 -18.64 -18.94 -27.28
N GLU A 203 -18.87 -19.57 -26.12
CA GLU A 203 -19.95 -20.53 -25.91
C GLU A 203 -21.36 -19.90 -26.15
N LYS A 204 -21.59 -18.67 -25.64
CA LYS A 204 -22.85 -17.97 -25.91
C LYS A 204 -23.05 -17.68 -27.38
N ARG A 205 -21.99 -17.35 -28.12
CA ARG A 205 -22.08 -17.15 -29.59
C ARG A 205 -22.41 -18.45 -30.27
N ALA A 206 -21.72 -19.53 -29.97
CA ALA A 206 -21.97 -20.86 -30.55
C ALA A 206 -23.42 -21.33 -30.30
N LYS A 207 -23.94 -21.18 -29.07
CA LYS A 207 -25.33 -21.49 -28.73
C LYS A 207 -26.34 -20.67 -29.56
N ARG A 208 -26.09 -19.36 -29.72
CA ARG A 208 -26.95 -18.49 -30.52
C ARG A 208 -26.94 -18.85 -32.00
N GLU A 209 -25.79 -19.22 -32.55
CA GLU A 209 -25.65 -19.67 -33.93
C GLU A 209 -26.36 -20.99 -34.17
N ALA A 210 -26.17 -21.97 -33.27
CA ALA A 210 -26.88 -23.24 -33.33
C ALA A 210 -28.41 -23.07 -33.29
N GLN A 211 -28.89 -22.16 -32.41
CA GLN A 211 -30.33 -21.89 -32.29
C GLN A 211 -30.90 -21.19 -33.55
N ARG A 212 -30.11 -20.29 -34.17
CA ARG A 212 -30.50 -19.68 -35.46
C ARG A 212 -30.59 -20.69 -36.59
N GLN A 213 -29.64 -21.63 -36.68
CA GLN A 213 -29.62 -22.70 -37.65
C GLN A 213 -30.77 -23.68 -37.45
N ALA A 214 -31.15 -23.99 -36.22
CA ALA A 214 -32.28 -24.84 -35.89
C ALA A 214 -33.63 -24.20 -36.27
N ASN A 215 -33.77 -22.87 -36.16
CA ASN A 215 -34.98 -22.14 -36.48
C ASN A 215 -35.14 -21.82 -38.00
N GLN A 216 -34.13 -22.15 -38.83
CA GLN A 216 -34.14 -21.97 -40.28
C GLN A 216 -34.47 -23.28 -41.05
N LYS A 217 -34.63 -24.38 -40.31
CA LYS A 217 -35.12 -25.69 -40.83
C LYS A 217 -36.60 -25.86 -40.52
#